data_a061a4bddedac997b11f0ad05ea7520b
#
_entry.id   a061a4bddedac997b11f0ad05ea7520b
#
_cell.length_a   1.000
_cell.length_b   1.000
_cell.length_c   1.000
_cell.angle_alpha   90.00
_cell.angle_beta   90.00
_cell.angle_gamma   90.00
#
_symmetry.space_group_name_H-M   'P 1'
#
loop_
_entity.id
_entity.type
_entity.pdbx_description
1 polymer ?
#
loop_
_entity_poly.entity_id
_entity_poly.type
_entity_poly.pdbx_seq_one_letter_code
_entity_poly.pdbx_strand_id
1 'polypeptide(L)'
;MKQFNINHVRTCHYPPVYEYLQLADEFGIYIIDETGNEAHDTEFLSEDKRWLPQYLDRVRQMIYRDRNHPSVIIWSAGNESGEGDNICETIAEGKRIDPSRPAWMYGGNTEDRYPGMGMTCEDIIGPRYPSSFELEERVGKVPESMDSRPAYMDEYLSAAGNSLGSL
;
A
#
# COMPACT_ATOMS: atom_id res chain seq x y z
N MET A 1 -18.87 7.45 -0.63
CA MET A 1 -18.12 6.48 -1.50
C MET A 1 -19.09 5.68 -2.38
N LYS A 2 -19.92 4.78 -1.87
CA LYS A 2 -20.80 3.91 -2.69
C LYS A 2 -21.68 4.66 -3.69
N GLN A 3 -22.21 5.84 -3.36
CA GLN A 3 -23.00 6.68 -4.28
C GLN A 3 -22.21 7.14 -5.53
N PHE A 4 -20.88 7.13 -5.45
CA PHE A 4 -19.98 7.47 -6.55
C PHE A 4 -19.28 6.24 -7.14
N ASN A 5 -19.81 5.04 -6.89
CA ASN A 5 -19.23 3.77 -7.32
C ASN A 5 -17.80 3.50 -6.83
N ILE A 6 -17.38 4.15 -5.75
CA ILE A 6 -16.12 3.83 -5.09
C ILE A 6 -16.35 2.54 -4.28
N ASN A 7 -15.57 1.50 -4.58
CA ASN A 7 -15.68 0.19 -3.95
C ASN A 7 -14.37 -0.28 -3.31
N HIS A 8 -13.30 0.49 -3.42
CA HIS A 8 -11.99 0.15 -2.89
C HIS A 8 -11.30 1.40 -2.34
N VAL A 9 -10.61 1.25 -1.20
CA VAL A 9 -9.91 2.33 -0.51
C VAL A 9 -8.59 1.82 0.06
N ARG A 10 -7.53 2.62 -0.08
CA ARG A 10 -6.29 2.48 0.68
C ARG A 10 -6.36 3.42 1.89
N THR A 11 -5.97 2.92 3.06
CA THR A 11 -6.04 3.69 4.32
C THR A 11 -4.80 4.55 4.54
N CYS A 12 -4.51 5.45 3.60
CA CYS A 12 -3.33 6.33 3.67
C CYS A 12 -3.30 7.13 4.98
N HIS A 13 -2.28 7.09 5.79
CA HIS A 13 -1.05 6.27 5.67
C HIS A 13 -0.85 5.51 6.98
N TYR A 14 -1.91 5.01 7.57
CA TYR A 14 -1.96 4.31 8.85
C TYR A 14 -3.25 3.50 8.99
N PRO A 15 -3.29 2.52 9.88
CA PRO A 15 -4.51 1.75 10.14
C PRO A 15 -5.67 2.67 10.56
N PRO A 16 -6.88 2.51 10.01
CA PRO A 16 -8.00 3.38 10.31
C PRO A 16 -8.57 3.11 11.70
N VAL A 17 -9.49 3.94 12.14
CA VAL A 17 -10.29 3.62 13.33
C VAL A 17 -11.11 2.36 13.11
N TYR A 18 -11.32 1.58 14.16
CA TYR A 18 -11.97 0.27 14.07
C TYR A 18 -13.36 0.31 13.42
N GLU A 19 -14.13 1.34 13.73
CA GLU A 19 -15.49 1.55 13.18
C GLU A 19 -15.48 1.73 11.66
N TYR A 20 -14.37 2.23 11.10
CA TYR A 20 -14.22 2.37 9.65
C TYR A 20 -14.21 1.01 8.97
N LEU A 21 -13.50 0.04 9.52
CA LEU A 21 -13.45 -1.34 9.01
C LEU A 21 -14.80 -2.04 9.15
N GLN A 22 -15.51 -1.84 10.27
CA GLN A 22 -16.88 -2.36 10.44
C GLN A 22 -17.82 -1.82 9.37
N LEU A 23 -17.76 -0.52 9.08
CA LEU A 23 -18.56 0.08 8.02
C LEU A 23 -18.12 -0.41 6.63
N ALA A 24 -16.84 -0.64 6.41
CA ALA A 24 -16.35 -1.21 5.16
C ALA A 24 -16.89 -2.63 4.94
N ASP A 25 -16.92 -3.45 5.98
CA ASP A 25 -17.55 -4.78 5.95
C ASP A 25 -19.05 -4.69 5.63
N GLU A 26 -19.77 -3.80 6.29
CA GLU A 26 -21.21 -3.63 6.10
C GLU A 26 -21.56 -3.13 4.69
N PHE A 27 -20.82 -2.14 4.20
CA PHE A 27 -21.09 -1.53 2.90
C PHE A 27 -20.41 -2.23 1.73
N GLY A 28 -19.59 -3.23 1.96
CA GLY A 28 -18.87 -3.97 0.92
C GLY A 28 -17.87 -3.06 0.20
N ILE A 29 -17.02 -2.36 0.96
CA ILE A 29 -15.88 -1.59 0.45
C ILE A 29 -14.62 -2.39 0.73
N TYR A 30 -13.85 -2.71 -0.30
CA TYR A 30 -12.55 -3.35 -0.15
C TYR A 30 -11.52 -2.39 0.43
N ILE A 31 -10.67 -2.91 1.29
CA ILE A 31 -9.65 -2.13 2.00
C ILE A 31 -8.26 -2.68 1.69
N ILE A 32 -7.36 -1.77 1.32
CA ILE A 32 -5.92 -1.94 1.53
C ILE A 32 -5.61 -1.29 2.87
N ASP A 33 -5.28 -2.10 3.86
CA ASP A 33 -4.96 -1.63 5.20
C ASP A 33 -3.46 -1.39 5.32
N GLU A 34 -3.08 -0.17 5.72
CA GLU A 34 -1.70 0.28 5.68
C GLU A 34 -1.12 0.45 7.07
N THR A 35 0.12 -0.03 7.26
CA THR A 35 0.84 0.18 8.51
C THR A 35 1.21 1.67 8.68
N GLY A 36 1.37 2.14 9.91
CA GLY A 36 1.82 3.50 10.20
C GLY A 36 3.31 3.73 9.93
N ASN A 37 3.86 3.14 8.88
CA ASN A 37 5.22 3.41 8.40
C ASN A 37 5.16 4.55 7.38
N GLU A 38 5.20 5.77 7.87
CA GLU A 38 5.23 7.01 7.09
C GLU A 38 6.38 7.87 7.64
N ALA A 39 7.41 8.12 6.85
CA ALA A 39 8.66 8.69 7.34
C ALA A 39 9.41 9.51 6.28
N HIS A 40 8.72 10.45 5.65
CA HIS A 40 9.34 11.44 4.75
C HIS A 40 10.54 12.12 5.42
N ASP A 41 11.60 12.36 4.66
CA ASP A 41 12.88 12.96 5.09
C ASP A 41 13.65 12.15 6.15
N THR A 42 13.16 10.94 6.48
CA THR A 42 13.83 10.02 7.42
C THR A 42 13.87 8.58 6.90
N GLU A 43 13.92 8.44 5.58
CA GLU A 43 13.87 7.16 4.85
C GLU A 43 14.98 6.20 5.27
N PHE A 44 16.11 6.72 5.75
CA PHE A 44 17.22 5.92 6.28
C PHE A 44 16.81 4.97 7.40
N LEU A 45 15.68 5.24 8.09
CA LEU A 45 15.14 4.36 9.11
C LEU A 45 14.78 2.98 8.56
N SER A 46 14.44 2.91 7.27
CA SER A 46 14.13 1.64 6.60
C SER A 46 15.36 0.74 6.42
N GLU A 47 16.56 1.31 6.41
CA GLU A 47 17.84 0.61 6.25
C GLU A 47 18.48 0.27 7.61
N ASP A 48 18.21 1.06 8.63
CA ASP A 48 18.81 0.92 9.94
C ASP A 48 18.11 -0.17 10.77
N LYS A 49 18.78 -1.32 10.89
CA LYS A 49 18.26 -2.50 11.61
C LYS A 49 17.93 -2.27 13.09
N ARG A 50 18.40 -1.17 13.70
CA ARG A 50 18.02 -0.79 15.05
C ARG A 50 16.53 -0.44 15.15
N TRP A 51 15.90 -0.03 14.02
CA TRP A 51 14.49 0.30 13.92
C TRP A 51 13.61 -0.89 13.52
N LEU A 52 14.18 -2.01 13.12
CA LEU A 52 13.42 -3.20 12.72
C LEU A 52 12.35 -3.61 13.74
N PRO A 53 12.63 -3.63 15.07
CA PRO A 53 11.61 -4.01 16.04
C PRO A 53 10.35 -3.14 15.97
N GLN A 54 10.46 -1.84 15.69
CA GLN A 54 9.34 -0.91 15.58
C GLN A 54 8.53 -1.14 14.29
N TYR A 55 9.20 -1.47 13.20
CA TYR A 55 8.54 -1.88 11.96
C TYR A 55 7.71 -3.16 12.16
N LEU A 56 8.31 -4.18 12.78
CA LEU A 56 7.63 -5.43 13.05
C LEU A 56 6.47 -5.27 14.06
N ASP A 57 6.63 -4.43 15.05
CA ASP A 57 5.57 -4.17 16.04
C ASP A 57 4.34 -3.54 15.38
N ARG A 58 4.52 -2.54 14.52
CA ARG A 58 3.42 -1.90 13.80
C ARG A 58 2.63 -2.88 12.94
N VAL A 59 3.29 -3.69 12.14
CA VAL A 59 2.61 -4.66 11.27
C VAL A 59 1.88 -5.74 12.08
N ARG A 60 2.47 -6.20 13.19
CA ARG A 60 1.84 -7.18 14.09
C ARG A 60 0.55 -6.62 14.68
N GLN A 61 0.60 -5.41 15.22
CA GLN A 61 -0.55 -4.77 15.84
C GLN A 61 -1.67 -4.56 14.84
N MET A 62 -1.38 -4.08 13.63
CA MET A 62 -2.35 -3.90 12.57
C MET A 62 -3.02 -5.24 12.23
N ILE A 63 -2.26 -6.26 11.88
CA ILE A 63 -2.82 -7.55 11.45
C ILE A 63 -3.62 -8.22 12.57
N TYR A 64 -3.11 -8.24 13.81
CA TYR A 64 -3.84 -8.86 14.91
C TYR A 64 -5.16 -8.15 15.23
N ARG A 65 -5.23 -6.85 15.04
CA ARG A 65 -6.47 -6.08 15.19
C ARG A 65 -7.45 -6.34 14.04
N ASP A 66 -6.96 -6.33 12.79
CA ASP A 66 -7.80 -6.10 11.61
C ASP A 66 -8.03 -7.34 10.73
N ARG A 67 -7.26 -8.44 10.92
CA ARG A 67 -7.36 -9.64 10.07
C ARG A 67 -8.72 -10.34 10.03
N ASN A 68 -9.60 -10.06 10.98
CA ASN A 68 -10.95 -10.63 11.01
C ASN A 68 -11.98 -9.81 10.20
N HIS A 69 -11.56 -8.69 9.58
CA HIS A 69 -12.41 -7.91 8.69
C HIS A 69 -12.34 -8.45 7.26
N PRO A 70 -13.43 -8.98 6.69
CA PRO A 70 -13.44 -9.49 5.32
C PRO A 70 -13.25 -8.39 4.27
N SER A 71 -13.50 -7.14 4.61
CA SER A 71 -13.22 -5.99 3.75
C SER A 71 -11.73 -5.79 3.48
N VAL A 72 -10.86 -6.14 4.43
CA VAL A 72 -9.39 -6.06 4.26
C VAL A 72 -8.94 -7.17 3.32
N ILE A 73 -8.51 -6.81 2.12
CA ILE A 73 -8.11 -7.77 1.08
C ILE A 73 -6.61 -7.74 0.76
N ILE A 74 -5.95 -6.62 1.04
CA ILE A 74 -4.53 -6.39 0.80
C ILE A 74 -3.95 -5.69 2.02
N TRP A 75 -2.72 -6.04 2.38
CA TRP A 75 -1.94 -5.33 3.38
C TRP A 75 -0.92 -4.41 2.70
N SER A 76 -0.67 -3.24 3.28
CA SER A 76 0.39 -2.32 2.84
C SER A 76 1.43 -2.14 3.92
N ALA A 77 2.70 -2.21 3.53
CA ALA A 77 3.84 -2.09 4.43
C ALA A 77 4.18 -0.64 4.83
N GLY A 78 3.47 0.33 4.26
CA GLY A 78 3.68 1.75 4.55
C GLY A 78 3.76 2.62 3.31
N ASN A 79 4.15 3.88 3.52
CA ASN A 79 4.24 4.90 2.48
C ASN A 79 5.52 5.71 2.61
N GLU A 80 6.17 5.97 1.48
CA GLU A 80 7.30 6.92 1.31
C GLU A 80 8.33 6.94 2.46
N SER A 81 8.69 5.76 2.95
CA SER A 81 9.54 5.56 4.13
C SER A 81 10.86 4.88 3.80
N GLY A 82 11.37 5.06 2.59
CA GLY A 82 12.59 4.42 2.09
C GLY A 82 12.34 3.03 1.50
N GLU A 83 13.39 2.44 0.95
CA GLU A 83 13.35 1.13 0.30
C GLU A 83 14.35 0.14 0.94
N GLY A 84 14.56 0.30 2.24
CA GLY A 84 15.48 -0.54 2.99
C GLY A 84 14.88 -1.90 3.41
N ASP A 85 15.77 -2.77 3.88
CA ASP A 85 15.42 -4.14 4.30
C ASP A 85 14.27 -4.21 5.31
N ASN A 86 14.11 -3.20 6.18
CA ASN A 86 13.06 -3.21 7.19
C ASN A 86 11.65 -3.25 6.58
N ILE A 87 11.47 -2.71 5.37
CA ILE A 87 10.20 -2.81 4.64
C ILE A 87 9.94 -4.26 4.21
N CYS A 88 10.94 -4.90 3.61
CA CYS A 88 10.80 -6.31 3.19
C CYS A 88 10.59 -7.25 4.39
N GLU A 89 11.25 -6.99 5.51
CA GLU A 89 11.03 -7.74 6.75
C GLU A 89 9.60 -7.53 7.31
N THR A 90 9.05 -6.33 7.17
CA THR A 90 7.65 -6.03 7.50
C THR A 90 6.70 -6.89 6.68
N ILE A 91 6.92 -6.97 5.37
CA ILE A 91 6.12 -7.80 4.45
C ILE A 91 6.26 -9.29 4.80
N ALA A 92 7.48 -9.75 5.01
CA ALA A 92 7.74 -11.15 5.37
C ALA A 92 7.06 -11.54 6.68
N GLU A 93 7.13 -10.70 7.70
CA GLU A 93 6.45 -10.92 8.98
C GLU A 93 4.93 -10.93 8.81
N GLY A 94 4.39 -10.01 8.02
CA GLY A 94 2.97 -9.96 7.73
C GLY A 94 2.46 -11.23 7.05
N LYS A 95 3.14 -11.70 6.02
CA LYS A 95 2.83 -12.97 5.33
C LYS A 95 2.89 -14.18 6.28
N ARG A 96 3.81 -14.14 7.26
CA ARG A 96 3.92 -15.19 8.27
C ARG A 96 2.73 -15.21 9.22
N ILE A 97 2.20 -14.04 9.61
CA ILE A 97 1.09 -13.90 10.56
C ILE A 97 -0.26 -14.17 9.88
N ASP A 98 -0.44 -13.64 8.68
CA ASP A 98 -1.68 -13.79 7.90
C ASP A 98 -1.40 -14.31 6.48
N PRO A 99 -1.23 -15.63 6.33
CA PRO A 99 -1.05 -16.23 5.01
C PRO A 99 -2.34 -16.26 4.17
N SER A 100 -3.48 -15.86 4.74
CA SER A 100 -4.75 -15.84 4.02
C SER A 100 -4.85 -14.68 3.03
N ARG A 101 -4.06 -13.62 3.25
CA ARG A 101 -3.93 -12.45 2.37
C ARG A 101 -2.49 -12.34 1.89
N PRO A 102 -2.12 -13.08 0.83
CA PRO A 102 -0.71 -13.15 0.39
C PRO A 102 -0.24 -11.90 -0.35
N ALA A 103 -1.16 -11.06 -0.82
CA ALA A 103 -0.82 -9.88 -1.59
C ALA A 103 -0.43 -8.70 -0.68
N TRP A 104 0.77 -8.18 -0.91
CA TRP A 104 1.34 -7.06 -0.20
C TRP A 104 1.80 -5.98 -1.16
N MET A 105 1.55 -4.74 -0.79
CA MET A 105 2.06 -3.58 -1.49
C MET A 105 2.87 -2.69 -0.54
N TYR A 106 3.56 -1.74 -1.12
CA TYR A 106 4.22 -0.65 -0.44
C TYR A 106 4.17 0.61 -1.31
N GLY A 107 3.77 1.73 -0.75
CA GLY A 107 3.83 3.02 -1.42
C GLY A 107 5.25 3.59 -1.37
N GLY A 108 6.08 3.26 -2.35
CA GLY A 108 7.50 3.68 -2.34
C GLY A 108 7.71 5.18 -2.53
N ASN A 109 8.96 5.62 -2.36
CA ASN A 109 9.35 7.03 -2.36
C ASN A 109 9.34 7.71 -3.73
N THR A 110 9.19 6.97 -4.82
CA THR A 110 9.21 7.53 -6.16
C THR A 110 7.86 7.36 -6.85
N GLU A 111 7.50 8.33 -7.68
CA GLU A 111 6.33 8.22 -8.55
C GLU A 111 6.53 7.17 -9.65
N ASP A 112 7.77 6.87 -9.98
CA ASP A 112 8.20 5.92 -11.00
C ASP A 112 8.21 4.46 -10.50
N ARG A 113 7.04 3.91 -10.20
CA ARG A 113 6.88 2.52 -9.75
C ARG A 113 6.12 1.69 -10.79
N TYR A 114 6.78 1.45 -11.89
CA TYR A 114 6.25 0.68 -13.01
C TYR A 114 6.80 -0.76 -13.06
N PRO A 115 6.25 -1.65 -13.87
CA PRO A 115 6.78 -3.00 -14.07
C PRO A 115 8.30 -3.02 -14.29
N GLY A 116 9.00 -3.88 -13.57
CA GLY A 116 10.46 -3.96 -13.52
C GLY A 116 11.12 -3.05 -12.48
N MET A 117 10.34 -2.28 -11.75
CA MET A 117 10.80 -1.34 -10.70
C MET A 117 10.24 -1.74 -9.33
N GLY A 118 10.56 -0.96 -8.32
CA GLY A 118 10.14 -1.21 -6.93
C GLY A 118 10.89 -2.34 -6.24
N MET A 119 10.47 -2.65 -5.03
CA MET A 119 11.10 -3.67 -4.21
C MET A 119 10.67 -5.08 -4.63
N THR A 120 11.60 -6.02 -4.61
CA THR A 120 11.32 -7.42 -5.01
C THR A 120 10.43 -8.18 -4.02
N CYS A 121 10.26 -7.68 -2.81
CA CYS A 121 9.42 -8.29 -1.78
C CYS A 121 7.94 -7.96 -1.91
N GLU A 122 7.57 -6.99 -2.75
CA GLU A 122 6.20 -6.61 -3.03
C GLU A 122 5.53 -7.58 -4.02
N ASP A 123 4.24 -7.82 -3.84
CA ASP A 123 3.44 -8.64 -4.74
C ASP A 123 2.64 -7.79 -5.74
N ILE A 124 2.51 -6.49 -5.47
CA ILE A 124 1.75 -5.53 -6.27
C ILE A 124 2.62 -4.30 -6.48
N ILE A 125 2.65 -3.79 -7.71
CA ILE A 125 3.38 -2.56 -8.05
C ILE A 125 2.41 -1.38 -7.97
N GLY A 126 2.82 -0.29 -7.33
CA GLY A 126 2.00 0.91 -7.17
C GLY A 126 2.53 2.11 -7.97
N PRO A 127 2.19 2.25 -9.26
CA PRO A 127 2.45 3.50 -9.95
C PRO A 127 1.60 4.62 -9.35
N ARG A 128 2.25 5.77 -9.14
CA ARG A 128 1.65 6.91 -8.45
C ARG A 128 1.45 8.07 -9.41
N TYR A 129 0.28 8.68 -9.36
CA TYR A 129 -0.13 9.82 -10.21
C TYR A 129 0.12 9.64 -11.72
N PRO A 130 0.04 8.43 -12.28
CA PRO A 130 0.34 8.23 -13.69
C PRO A 130 -0.73 8.86 -14.56
N SER A 131 -0.31 9.44 -15.68
CA SER A 131 -1.22 9.80 -16.76
C SER A 131 -1.78 8.56 -17.46
N SER A 132 -2.89 8.70 -18.16
CA SER A 132 -3.45 7.59 -18.97
C SER A 132 -2.46 7.05 -20.00
N PHE A 133 -1.63 7.93 -20.56
CA PHE A 133 -0.58 7.56 -21.50
C PHE A 133 0.48 6.69 -20.84
N GLU A 134 0.96 7.07 -19.65
CA GLU A 134 1.95 6.29 -18.92
C GLU A 134 1.39 4.92 -18.49
N LEU A 135 0.13 4.85 -18.06
CA LEU A 135 -0.49 3.56 -17.77
C LEU A 135 -0.51 2.64 -18.99
N GLU A 136 -0.88 3.19 -20.17
CA GLU A 136 -0.90 2.40 -21.40
C GLU A 136 0.51 1.93 -21.79
N GLU A 137 1.49 2.85 -21.83
CA GLU A 137 2.85 2.55 -22.32
C GLU A 137 3.70 1.77 -21.33
N ARG A 138 3.62 2.09 -20.04
CA ARG A 138 4.53 1.58 -19.02
C ARG A 138 3.92 0.46 -18.16
N VAL A 139 2.62 0.17 -18.31
CA VAL A 139 1.94 -0.95 -17.67
C VAL A 139 1.27 -1.83 -18.72
N GLY A 140 0.35 -1.28 -19.50
CA GLY A 140 -0.49 -2.05 -20.42
C GLY A 140 0.26 -2.74 -21.56
N LYS A 141 1.37 -2.16 -22.02
CA LYS A 141 2.22 -2.72 -23.12
C LYS A 141 3.45 -3.47 -22.62
N VAL A 142 3.67 -3.53 -21.32
CA VAL A 142 4.82 -4.25 -20.76
C VAL A 142 4.53 -5.76 -20.78
N PRO A 143 5.44 -6.57 -21.32
CA PRO A 143 5.22 -8.01 -21.34
C PRO A 143 5.32 -8.61 -19.93
N GLU A 144 4.46 -9.59 -19.63
CA GLU A 144 4.45 -10.31 -18.35
C GLU A 144 5.82 -10.94 -18.01
N SER A 145 6.62 -11.27 -19.03
CA SER A 145 7.99 -11.77 -18.83
C SER A 145 8.94 -10.78 -18.20
N MET A 146 8.63 -9.48 -18.24
CA MET A 146 9.43 -8.44 -17.59
C MET A 146 9.06 -8.31 -16.11
N ASP A 147 7.77 -8.31 -15.82
CA ASP A 147 7.24 -8.28 -14.45
C ASP A 147 5.82 -8.85 -14.46
N SER A 148 5.58 -9.90 -13.69
CA SER A 148 4.27 -10.56 -13.61
C SER A 148 3.40 -10.00 -12.48
N ARG A 149 3.91 -9.06 -11.69
CA ARG A 149 3.15 -8.46 -10.61
C ARG A 149 2.04 -7.58 -11.17
N PRO A 150 0.82 -7.65 -10.63
CA PRO A 150 -0.23 -6.72 -11.01
C PRO A 150 0.14 -5.30 -10.61
N ALA A 151 -0.30 -4.34 -11.43
CA ALA A 151 -0.17 -2.92 -11.09
C ALA A 151 -1.46 -2.41 -10.45
N TYR A 152 -1.32 -1.70 -9.35
CA TYR A 152 -2.40 -1.00 -8.67
C TYR A 152 -1.97 0.45 -8.46
N MET A 153 -2.71 1.39 -9.03
CA MET A 153 -2.44 2.81 -8.86
C MET A 153 -2.73 3.20 -7.41
N ASP A 154 -1.68 3.31 -6.60
CA ASP A 154 -1.79 3.50 -5.16
C ASP A 154 -2.27 4.92 -4.78
N GLU A 155 -1.90 5.90 -5.59
CA GLU A 155 -2.40 7.27 -5.52
C GLU A 155 -2.62 7.80 -6.94
N TYR A 156 -3.85 8.27 -7.26
CA TYR A 156 -4.16 8.68 -8.63
C TYR A 156 -4.47 10.17 -8.77
N LEU A 157 -4.96 10.82 -7.71
CA LEU A 157 -5.22 12.25 -7.65
C LEU A 157 -4.87 12.79 -6.28
N SER A 158 -4.23 13.94 -6.24
CA SER A 158 -4.01 14.68 -5.00
C SER A 158 -5.04 15.78 -4.87
N ALA A 159 -5.87 15.70 -3.83
CA ALA A 159 -6.86 16.73 -3.52
C ALA A 159 -6.57 17.32 -2.13
N ALA A 160 -5.83 18.41 -2.07
CA ALA A 160 -5.70 19.17 -0.85
C ALA A 160 -7.02 19.87 -0.53
N GLY A 161 -7.56 19.69 0.68
CA GLY A 161 -8.87 20.20 1.06
C GLY A 161 -9.04 21.71 1.01
N ASN A 162 -7.95 22.45 0.85
CA ASN A 162 -7.90 23.90 0.68
C ASN A 162 -7.58 24.32 -0.77
N SER A 163 -7.50 23.40 -1.71
CA SER A 163 -7.22 23.67 -3.12
C SER A 163 -8.51 23.68 -3.93
N LEU A 164 -8.78 24.77 -4.61
CA LEU A 164 -9.90 24.86 -5.55
C LEU A 164 -9.51 24.21 -6.87
N GLY A 165 -10.31 23.26 -7.34
CA GLY A 165 -10.21 22.70 -8.69
C GLY A 165 -9.10 21.68 -8.90
N SER A 166 -8.71 20.97 -7.87
CA SER A 166 -7.76 19.83 -7.97
C SER A 166 -8.43 18.50 -8.35
N LEU A 167 -9.69 18.54 -8.73
CA LEU A 167 -10.45 17.39 -9.25
C LEU A 167 -10.87 17.64 -10.68
#